data_c88b914ff596ed379fbaed58cdce95c1
#
_entry.id   c88b914ff596ed379fbaed58cdce95c1
#
_cell.length_a   1.000
_cell.length_b   1.000
_cell.length_c   1.000
_cell.angle_alpha   90.00
_cell.angle_beta   90.00
_cell.angle_gamma   90.00
#
_symmetry.space_group_name_H-M   'P 1'
#
loop_
_entity.id
_entity.type
_entity.pdbx_description
1 polymer ?
#
loop_
_entity_poly.entity_id
_entity_poly.type
_entity_poly.pdbx_seq_one_letter_code
_entity_poly.pdbx_strand_id
1 'polypeptide(L)'
;MKTKRIVIDTNVIISALIFSKSTTMQAFREAKQNGLILISAEILSELIDVLSRKKFDRYLSKEIREDFLASLARETELITINETIDICRDPKDNKFLELAISGNATHLITGDKDLLELHPFRDILIVTPSQFLDSVSSNPHSAAP
;
A
#
# COMPACT_ATOMS: atom_id res chain seq x y z
N MET A 1 5.49 21.84 -0.49
CA MET A 1 5.62 20.56 0.23
C MET A 1 5.45 19.41 -0.72
N LYS A 2 6.30 18.39 -0.58
CA LYS A 2 6.16 17.21 -1.40
C LYS A 2 5.01 16.36 -0.87
N THR A 3 4.11 15.98 -1.76
CA THR A 3 3.09 15.00 -1.45
C THR A 3 3.75 13.64 -1.24
N LYS A 4 3.35 12.93 -0.20
CA LYS A 4 3.82 11.56 -0.01
C LYS A 4 3.24 10.68 -1.12
N ARG A 5 4.12 9.93 -1.76
CA ARG A 5 3.75 8.99 -2.81
C ARG A 5 3.95 7.60 -2.23
N ILE A 6 2.89 6.83 -2.14
CA ILE A 6 2.84 5.67 -1.25
C ILE A 6 2.43 4.41 -1.99
N VAL A 7 3.28 3.37 -1.88
CA VAL A 7 2.94 2.03 -2.34
C VAL A 7 2.50 1.23 -1.11
N ILE A 8 1.42 0.47 -1.24
CA ILE A 8 0.91 -0.35 -0.16
C ILE A 8 0.86 -1.81 -0.59
N ASP A 9 1.49 -2.67 0.20
CA ASP A 9 1.47 -4.13 -0.02
C ASP A 9 0.02 -4.61 -0.10
N THR A 10 -0.26 -5.51 -1.04
CA THR A 10 -1.59 -6.07 -1.25
C THR A 10 -2.20 -6.63 0.04
N ASN A 11 -1.41 -7.31 0.85
CA ASN A 11 -1.91 -7.88 2.12
C ASN A 11 -2.34 -6.81 3.11
N VAL A 12 -1.66 -5.67 3.11
CA VAL A 12 -2.05 -4.53 3.95
C VAL A 12 -3.38 -3.95 3.48
N ILE A 13 -3.55 -3.80 2.16
CA ILE A 13 -4.80 -3.29 1.58
C ILE A 13 -5.97 -4.20 1.94
N ILE A 14 -5.78 -5.51 1.79
CA ILE A 14 -6.84 -6.49 2.09
C ILE A 14 -7.20 -6.47 3.58
N SER A 15 -6.18 -6.42 4.44
CA SER A 15 -6.39 -6.33 5.89
C SER A 15 -7.14 -5.05 6.26
N ALA A 16 -6.81 -3.93 5.62
CA ALA A 16 -7.49 -2.66 5.85
C ALA A 16 -8.98 -2.76 5.51
N LEU A 17 -9.30 -3.46 4.41
CA LEU A 17 -10.69 -3.61 3.98
C LEU A 17 -11.49 -4.51 4.93
N ILE A 18 -10.87 -5.61 5.40
CA ILE A 18 -11.56 -6.59 6.26
C ILE A 18 -11.72 -6.10 7.69
N PHE A 19 -10.70 -5.45 8.23
CA PHE A 19 -10.65 -5.06 9.65
C PHE A 19 -10.75 -3.54 9.79
N SER A 20 -11.99 -3.06 9.89
CA SER A 20 -12.31 -1.62 9.84
C SER A 20 -11.72 -0.78 10.97
N LYS A 21 -11.31 -1.40 12.07
CA LYS A 21 -10.73 -0.68 13.22
C LYS A 21 -9.25 -1.00 13.43
N SER A 22 -8.63 -1.60 12.44
CA SER A 22 -7.25 -2.04 12.56
C SER A 22 -6.24 -0.92 12.29
N THR A 23 -5.00 -1.17 12.69
CA THR A 23 -3.87 -0.29 12.36
C THR A 23 -3.69 -0.20 10.85
N THR A 24 -3.92 -1.30 10.13
CA THR A 24 -3.81 -1.29 8.66
C THR A 24 -4.85 -0.36 8.03
N MET A 25 -6.08 -0.34 8.55
CA MET A 25 -7.11 0.59 8.04
C MET A 25 -6.75 2.04 8.35
N GLN A 26 -6.22 2.31 9.55
CA GLN A 26 -5.79 3.65 9.91
C GLN A 26 -4.67 4.14 8.98
N ALA A 27 -3.69 3.28 8.71
CA ALA A 27 -2.58 3.62 7.82
C ALA A 27 -3.07 3.83 6.38
N PHE A 28 -3.96 2.98 5.91
CA PHE A 28 -4.55 3.11 4.58
C PHE A 28 -5.31 4.44 4.45
N ARG A 29 -6.10 4.77 5.44
CA ARG A 29 -6.88 6.02 5.45
C ARG A 29 -5.97 7.24 5.46
N GLU A 30 -4.92 7.20 6.28
CA GLU A 30 -3.94 8.28 6.34
C GLU A 30 -3.23 8.46 4.99
N ALA A 31 -2.82 7.37 4.37
CA ALA A 31 -2.17 7.40 3.06
C ALA A 31 -3.10 7.99 1.99
N LYS A 32 -4.37 7.64 2.04
CA LYS A 32 -5.37 8.09 1.08
C LYS A 32 -5.70 9.58 1.27
N GLN A 33 -5.84 10.04 2.52
CA GLN A 33 -6.25 11.40 2.81
C GLN A 33 -5.12 12.42 2.68
N ASN A 34 -3.91 12.04 3.09
CA ASN A 34 -2.80 12.98 3.19
C ASN A 34 -1.63 12.65 2.27
N GLY A 35 -1.82 11.70 1.36
CA GLY A 35 -0.83 11.33 0.38
C GLY A 35 -1.49 10.91 -0.92
N LEU A 36 -0.71 10.29 -1.79
CA LEU A 36 -1.19 9.73 -3.04
C LEU A 36 -0.78 8.27 -3.09
N ILE A 37 -1.76 7.38 -3.21
CA ILE A 37 -1.49 5.95 -3.31
C ILE A 37 -1.21 5.62 -4.77
N LEU A 38 -0.11 4.90 -5.00
CA LEU A 38 0.31 4.46 -6.32
C LEU A 38 -0.11 3.01 -6.53
N ILE A 39 -0.50 2.68 -7.76
CA ILE A 39 -0.85 1.31 -8.08
C ILE A 39 -0.37 0.99 -9.51
N SER A 40 -0.06 -0.28 -9.76
CA SER A 40 0.24 -0.75 -11.11
C SER A 40 -0.88 -1.65 -11.60
N ALA A 41 -0.93 -1.88 -12.91
CA ALA A 41 -1.91 -2.79 -13.49
C ALA A 41 -1.76 -4.20 -12.89
N GLU A 42 -0.53 -4.64 -12.66
CA GLU A 42 -0.27 -5.96 -12.08
C GLU A 42 -0.83 -6.08 -10.67
N ILE A 43 -0.61 -5.07 -9.83
CA ILE A 43 -1.09 -5.09 -8.44
C ILE A 43 -2.61 -4.97 -8.40
N LEU A 44 -3.19 -4.13 -9.25
CA LEU A 44 -4.65 -4.02 -9.32
C LEU A 44 -5.27 -5.36 -9.74
N SER A 45 -4.69 -6.03 -10.73
CA SER A 45 -5.14 -7.34 -11.17
C SER A 45 -5.05 -8.38 -10.05
N GLU A 46 -3.97 -8.35 -9.28
CA GLU A 46 -3.81 -9.23 -8.12
C GLU A 46 -4.89 -8.99 -7.07
N LEU A 47 -5.19 -7.72 -6.78
CA LEU A 47 -6.24 -7.37 -5.82
C LEU A 47 -7.60 -7.88 -6.27
N ILE A 48 -7.92 -7.71 -7.55
CA ILE A 48 -9.18 -8.19 -8.12
C ILE A 48 -9.28 -9.70 -7.95
N ASP A 49 -8.20 -10.42 -8.29
CA ASP A 49 -8.17 -11.87 -8.18
C ASP A 49 -8.35 -12.34 -6.74
N VAL A 50 -7.55 -11.77 -5.83
CA VAL A 50 -7.57 -12.18 -4.42
C VAL A 50 -8.94 -11.89 -3.79
N LEU A 51 -9.50 -10.71 -4.04
CA LEU A 51 -10.78 -10.32 -3.45
C LEU A 51 -11.97 -11.06 -4.05
N SER A 52 -11.78 -11.75 -5.19
CA SER A 52 -12.84 -12.58 -5.76
C SER A 52 -12.95 -13.96 -5.11
N ARG A 53 -11.99 -14.33 -4.25
CA ARG A 53 -11.95 -15.67 -3.65
C ARG A 53 -13.06 -15.88 -2.64
N LYS A 54 -13.63 -17.09 -2.66
CA LYS A 54 -14.75 -17.46 -1.80
C LYS A 54 -14.47 -17.31 -0.32
N LYS A 55 -13.21 -17.42 0.11
CA LYS A 55 -12.86 -17.30 1.53
C LYS A 55 -13.21 -15.93 2.12
N PHE A 56 -13.41 -14.92 1.27
CA PHE A 56 -13.78 -13.58 1.74
C PHE A 56 -15.30 -13.37 1.82
N ASP A 57 -16.11 -14.33 1.32
CA ASP A 57 -17.57 -14.20 1.35
C ASP A 57 -18.10 -14.01 2.76
N ARG A 58 -17.46 -14.61 3.75
CA ARG A 58 -17.90 -14.54 5.14
C ARG A 58 -17.60 -13.18 5.78
N TYR A 59 -16.72 -12.39 5.19
CA TYR A 59 -16.32 -11.09 5.75
C TYR A 59 -16.86 -9.91 4.97
N LEU A 60 -17.00 -10.07 3.65
CA LEU A 60 -17.31 -8.95 2.76
C LEU A 60 -18.30 -9.39 1.71
N SER A 61 -19.36 -8.62 1.53
CA SER A 61 -20.30 -8.85 0.43
C SER A 61 -19.62 -8.57 -0.90
N LYS A 62 -20.16 -9.13 -1.97
CA LYS A 62 -19.64 -8.88 -3.30
C LYS A 62 -19.70 -7.39 -3.64
N GLU A 63 -20.80 -6.72 -3.24
CA GLU A 63 -20.97 -5.29 -3.50
C GLU A 63 -19.90 -4.45 -2.81
N ILE A 64 -19.59 -4.75 -1.56
CA ILE A 64 -18.54 -4.01 -0.82
C ILE A 64 -17.21 -4.17 -1.51
N ARG A 65 -16.87 -5.39 -1.95
CA ARG A 65 -15.62 -5.64 -2.65
C ARG A 65 -15.54 -4.88 -3.98
N GLU A 66 -16.62 -4.90 -4.75
CA GLU A 66 -16.69 -4.19 -6.04
C GLU A 66 -16.58 -2.68 -5.84
N ASP A 67 -17.30 -2.14 -4.86
CA ASP A 67 -17.24 -0.71 -4.55
C ASP A 67 -15.86 -0.28 -4.12
N PHE A 68 -15.19 -1.09 -3.31
CA PHE A 68 -13.83 -0.81 -2.87
C PHE A 68 -12.87 -0.77 -4.06
N LEU A 69 -12.94 -1.75 -4.95
CA LEU A 69 -12.06 -1.81 -6.13
C LEU A 69 -12.31 -0.64 -7.07
N ALA A 70 -13.57 -0.26 -7.27
CA ALA A 70 -13.92 0.88 -8.10
C ALA A 70 -13.38 2.18 -7.49
N SER A 71 -13.52 2.35 -6.19
CA SER A 71 -13.00 3.50 -5.46
C SER A 71 -11.48 3.56 -5.55
N LEU A 72 -10.82 2.43 -5.36
CA LEU A 72 -9.37 2.35 -5.42
C LEU A 72 -8.87 2.73 -6.82
N ALA A 73 -9.53 2.22 -7.87
CA ALA A 73 -9.17 2.55 -9.25
C ALA A 73 -9.28 4.06 -9.54
N ARG A 74 -10.30 4.72 -8.96
CA ARG A 74 -10.50 6.16 -9.17
C ARG A 74 -9.54 7.01 -8.34
N GLU A 75 -9.18 6.56 -7.16
CA GLU A 75 -8.50 7.40 -6.17
C GLU A 75 -7.00 7.19 -6.10
N THR A 76 -6.47 6.22 -6.85
CA THR A 76 -5.03 5.96 -6.90
C THR A 76 -4.45 6.42 -8.23
N GLU A 77 -3.14 6.63 -8.25
CA GLU A 77 -2.44 6.94 -9.49
C GLU A 77 -1.92 5.65 -10.11
N LEU A 78 -2.33 5.38 -11.34
CA LEU A 78 -1.86 4.22 -12.09
C LEU A 78 -0.49 4.52 -12.67
N ILE A 79 0.50 3.72 -12.30
CA ILE A 79 1.89 3.91 -12.70
C ILE A 79 2.28 2.85 -13.73
N THR A 80 2.91 3.29 -14.81
CA THR A 80 3.50 2.38 -15.79
C THR A 80 4.87 1.96 -15.28
N ILE A 81 5.10 0.64 -15.18
CA ILE A 81 6.36 0.10 -14.70
C ILE A 81 7.41 0.23 -15.79
N ASN A 82 8.56 0.82 -15.43
CA ASN A 82 9.64 1.07 -16.37
C ASN A 82 10.98 0.48 -15.95
N GLU A 83 11.02 -0.25 -14.83
CA GLU A 83 12.25 -0.89 -14.36
C GLU A 83 11.92 -2.24 -13.74
N THR A 84 12.71 -3.27 -14.07
CA THR A 84 12.59 -4.60 -13.48
C THR A 84 13.52 -4.71 -12.27
N ILE A 85 12.98 -5.19 -11.15
CA ILE A 85 13.72 -5.41 -9.90
C ILE A 85 13.70 -6.90 -9.60
N ASP A 86 14.85 -7.45 -9.22
CA ASP A 86 14.96 -8.88 -8.89
C ASP A 86 15.90 -9.06 -7.70
N ILE A 87 15.45 -8.63 -6.53
CA ILE A 87 16.25 -8.71 -5.30
C ILE A 87 15.50 -9.31 -4.12
N CYS A 88 14.18 -9.47 -4.21
CA CYS A 88 13.40 -10.02 -3.11
C CYS A 88 13.58 -11.53 -3.02
N ARG A 89 13.59 -12.03 -1.78
CA ARG A 89 13.67 -13.47 -1.54
C ARG A 89 12.51 -14.19 -2.23
N ASP A 90 11.29 -13.65 -2.12
CA ASP A 90 10.14 -14.12 -2.87
C ASP A 90 10.00 -13.23 -4.12
N PRO A 91 10.15 -13.80 -5.33
CA PRO A 91 10.04 -13.00 -6.56
C PRO A 91 8.71 -12.26 -6.70
N LYS A 92 7.65 -12.75 -6.06
CA LYS A 92 6.33 -12.10 -6.10
C LYS A 92 6.34 -10.72 -5.46
N ASP A 93 7.31 -10.43 -4.59
CA ASP A 93 7.38 -9.15 -3.89
C ASP A 93 8.10 -8.07 -4.70
N ASN A 94 8.83 -8.47 -5.74
CA ASN A 94 9.56 -7.51 -6.57
C ASN A 94 8.64 -6.46 -7.20
N LYS A 95 7.39 -6.81 -7.47
CA LYS A 95 6.43 -5.87 -8.09
C LYS A 95 6.18 -4.63 -7.25
N PHE A 96 6.29 -4.73 -5.92
CA PHE A 96 6.11 -3.57 -5.04
C PHE A 96 7.29 -2.61 -5.16
N LEU A 97 8.50 -3.15 -5.25
CA LEU A 97 9.69 -2.32 -5.46
C LEU A 97 9.69 -1.70 -6.86
N GLU A 98 9.28 -2.46 -7.87
CA GLU A 98 9.16 -1.95 -9.24
C GLU A 98 8.20 -0.79 -9.31
N LEU A 99 7.05 -0.91 -8.63
CA LEU A 99 6.07 0.18 -8.56
C LEU A 99 6.66 1.38 -7.82
N ALA A 100 7.33 1.15 -6.71
CA ALA A 100 7.88 2.23 -5.91
C ALA A 100 8.94 3.01 -6.70
N ILE A 101 9.81 2.33 -7.41
CA ILE A 101 10.85 2.99 -8.21
C ILE A 101 10.22 3.71 -9.41
N SER A 102 9.37 3.02 -10.15
CA SER A 102 8.74 3.61 -11.36
C SER A 102 7.87 4.82 -11.04
N GLY A 103 7.25 4.83 -9.86
CA GLY A 103 6.36 5.90 -9.42
C GLY A 103 7.03 6.95 -8.54
N ASN A 104 8.33 6.85 -8.30
CA ASN A 104 9.04 7.75 -7.40
C ASN A 104 8.37 7.83 -6.03
N ALA A 105 8.09 6.67 -5.45
CA ALA A 105 7.45 6.59 -4.14
C ALA A 105 8.34 7.13 -3.04
N THR A 106 7.73 7.69 -2.01
CA THR A 106 8.41 8.07 -0.78
C THR A 106 8.38 6.94 0.22
N HIS A 107 7.32 6.14 0.19
CA HIS A 107 7.06 5.08 1.17
C HIS A 107 6.55 3.81 0.51
N LEU A 108 6.92 2.68 1.08
CA LEU A 108 6.30 1.38 0.83
C LEU A 108 5.83 0.85 2.19
N ILE A 109 4.52 0.67 2.33
CA ILE A 109 3.93 0.17 3.57
C ILE A 109 3.71 -1.33 3.43
N THR A 110 4.32 -2.12 4.32
CA THR A 110 4.25 -3.58 4.26
C THR A 110 4.39 -4.18 5.66
N GLY A 111 3.90 -5.39 5.83
CA GLY A 111 4.16 -6.19 7.03
C GLY A 111 5.13 -7.33 6.78
N ASP A 112 5.63 -7.47 5.55
CA ASP A 112 6.51 -8.55 5.16
C ASP A 112 7.94 -8.29 5.61
N LYS A 113 8.48 -9.19 6.43
CA LYS A 113 9.83 -9.05 6.97
C LYS A 113 10.89 -8.97 5.89
N ASP A 114 10.74 -9.73 4.81
CA ASP A 114 11.72 -9.74 3.75
C ASP A 114 11.79 -8.38 3.03
N LEU A 115 10.65 -7.71 2.86
CA LEU A 115 10.64 -6.36 2.31
C LEU A 115 11.18 -5.35 3.32
N LEU A 116 10.79 -5.48 4.58
CA LEU A 116 11.25 -4.55 5.63
C LEU A 116 12.77 -4.58 5.80
N GLU A 117 13.40 -5.73 5.58
CA GLU A 117 14.86 -5.85 5.65
C GLU A 117 15.58 -5.04 4.58
N LEU A 118 14.91 -4.66 3.50
CA LEU A 118 15.49 -3.87 2.43
C LEU A 118 15.45 -2.36 2.70
N HIS A 119 14.86 -1.95 3.80
CA HIS A 119 14.73 -0.54 4.19
C HIS A 119 16.08 0.11 4.51
N PRO A 120 16.38 1.32 4.01
CA PRO A 120 15.69 1.99 2.92
C PRO A 120 16.15 1.44 1.57
N PHE A 121 15.27 1.48 0.59
CA PHE A 121 15.61 1.04 -0.75
C PHE A 121 15.61 2.24 -1.69
N ARG A 122 16.78 2.66 -2.17
CA ARG A 122 16.94 3.82 -3.06
C ARG A 122 16.14 5.03 -2.57
N ASP A 123 16.31 5.38 -1.30
CA ASP A 123 15.64 6.51 -0.64
C ASP A 123 14.14 6.28 -0.39
N ILE A 124 13.60 5.11 -0.72
CA ILE A 124 12.24 4.76 -0.38
C ILE A 124 12.21 4.19 1.04
N LEU A 125 11.38 4.76 1.89
CA LEU A 125 11.22 4.27 3.25
C LEU A 125 10.28 3.08 3.24
N ILE A 126 10.77 1.93 3.71
CA ILE A 126 9.94 0.72 3.81
C ILE A 126 9.55 0.57 5.27
N VAL A 127 8.24 0.66 5.55
CA VAL A 127 7.72 0.76 6.91
C VAL A 127 6.50 -0.11 7.10
N THR A 128 6.26 -0.50 8.37
CA THR A 128 5.01 -1.16 8.73
C THR A 128 3.88 -0.13 8.82
N PRO A 129 2.61 -0.58 8.80
CA PRO A 129 1.49 0.35 9.02
C PRO A 129 1.65 1.16 10.31
N SER A 130 2.08 0.52 11.39
CA SER A 130 2.29 1.19 12.67
C SER A 130 3.38 2.24 12.59
N GLN A 131 4.52 1.89 11.98
CA GLN A 131 5.63 2.85 11.79
C GLN A 131 5.21 4.03 10.93
N PHE A 132 4.41 3.78 9.90
CA PHE A 132 3.90 4.84 9.05
C PHE A 132 3.05 5.83 9.85
N LEU A 133 2.14 5.31 10.67
CA LEU A 133 1.29 6.15 11.52
C LEU A 133 2.11 6.93 12.55
N ASP A 134 3.09 6.29 13.15
CA ASP A 134 3.95 6.94 14.15
C ASP A 134 4.73 8.10 13.52
N SER A 135 5.23 7.92 12.30
CA SER A 135 5.99 8.97 11.62
C SER A 135 5.11 10.19 11.33
N VAL A 136 3.84 9.99 11.02
CA VAL A 136 2.89 11.07 10.80
C VAL A 136 2.56 11.76 12.12
N SER A 137 2.29 10.98 13.17
CA SER A 137 1.95 11.50 14.50
C SER A 137 3.09 12.29 15.13
N SER A 138 4.33 11.88 14.86
CA SER A 138 5.51 12.53 15.41
C SER A 138 5.97 13.74 14.61
N ASN A 139 5.26 14.08 13.54
CA ASN A 139 5.54 15.27 12.77
C ASN A 139 5.45 16.51 13.68
N PRO A 140 6.47 17.37 13.73
CA PRO A 140 6.45 18.54 14.61
C PRO A 140 5.21 19.43 14.46
N HIS A 141 4.69 19.53 13.25
CA HIS A 141 3.50 20.34 13.01
C HIS A 141 2.24 19.74 13.60
N SER A 142 2.14 18.41 13.62
CA SER A 142 0.98 17.75 14.20
C SER A 142 1.10 17.67 15.72
N ALA A 143 2.33 17.67 16.25
CA ALA A 143 2.59 17.64 17.69
C ALA A 143 2.57 19.03 18.31
N ALA A 144 2.82 20.07 17.52
CA ALA A 144 2.84 21.44 18.03
C ALA A 144 1.44 21.90 18.36
N PRO A 145 1.25 22.48 19.53
CA PRO A 145 -0.05 23.07 19.88
C PRO A 145 -0.34 24.28 19.03
#